data_5a3af9eab91d31f6e14bae0662fff1c8
#
_entry.id   5a3af9eab91d31f6e14bae0662fff1c8
#
_cell.length_a   1.000
_cell.length_b   1.000
_cell.length_c   1.000
_cell.angle_alpha   90.00
_cell.angle_beta   90.00
_cell.angle_gamma   90.00
#
_symmetry.space_group_name_H-M   'P 1'
#
loop_
_entity.id
_entity.type
_entity.pdbx_description
1 polymer ?
#
loop_
_entity_poly.entity_id
_entity_poly.type
_entity_poly.pdbx_seq_one_letter_code
_entity_poly.pdbx_strand_id
1 'polypeptide(L)'
;SQNNIFNFFKKMLTKSRNIFVIKISIIILNSLNLEYNIELLEIIKILALCSEFTLLGVLFIKTLKNIDINKEIYELAKKVYTWGKMACIFYLEANSNEIKDWILNESTEENILYNFVAITYSDKADIRKRLKKISFKKNEFSKISFLIYSLLFLDAEKGIMFLDYKEELLINYLERAKIWLKQN
;
A
#
# COMPACT_ATOMS: atom_id res chain seq x y z
N SER A 1 -6.22 17.31 -32.34
CA SER A 1 -4.92 16.65 -32.17
C SER A 1 -4.75 16.20 -30.72
N GLN A 2 -3.91 15.23 -30.46
CA GLN A 2 -3.63 14.70 -29.11
C GLN A 2 -3.17 15.81 -28.13
N ASN A 3 -2.42 16.79 -28.61
CA ASN A 3 -2.01 17.94 -27.82
C ASN A 3 -3.17 18.80 -27.33
N ASN A 4 -4.22 18.97 -28.11
CA ASN A 4 -5.38 19.74 -27.67
C ASN A 4 -6.14 19.01 -26.56
N ILE A 5 -6.26 17.67 -26.67
CA ILE A 5 -6.87 16.82 -25.64
C ILE A 5 -6.04 16.90 -24.35
N PHE A 6 -4.72 16.74 -24.44
CA PHE A 6 -3.82 16.86 -23.32
C PHE A 6 -3.96 18.20 -22.58
N ASN A 7 -3.84 19.32 -23.30
CA ASN A 7 -3.94 20.66 -22.73
C ASN A 7 -5.31 20.91 -22.08
N PHE A 8 -6.38 20.42 -22.70
CA PHE A 8 -7.73 20.54 -22.14
C PHE A 8 -7.85 19.81 -20.80
N PHE A 9 -7.46 18.53 -20.74
CA PHE A 9 -7.58 17.77 -19.50
C PHE A 9 -6.58 18.19 -18.43
N LYS A 10 -5.38 18.62 -18.79
CA LYS A 10 -4.44 19.25 -17.84
C LYS A 10 -5.03 20.52 -17.22
N LYS A 11 -5.72 21.35 -18.02
CA LYS A 11 -6.46 22.51 -17.50
C LYS A 11 -7.59 22.10 -16.56
N MET A 12 -8.32 21.02 -16.87
CA MET A 12 -9.40 20.51 -16.00
C MET A 12 -8.85 20.04 -14.65
N LEU A 13 -7.69 19.37 -14.60
CA LEU A 13 -7.03 18.97 -13.35
C LEU A 13 -6.77 20.15 -12.40
N THR A 14 -6.38 21.30 -12.95
CA THR A 14 -5.94 22.44 -12.14
C THR A 14 -7.02 23.49 -11.88
N LYS A 15 -8.09 23.50 -12.65
CA LYS A 15 -9.12 24.54 -12.60
C LYS A 15 -10.50 24.03 -12.18
N SER A 16 -10.78 22.73 -12.35
CA SER A 16 -12.07 22.19 -11.97
C SER A 16 -12.20 22.09 -10.46
N ARG A 17 -13.41 22.35 -9.95
CA ARG A 17 -13.81 22.06 -8.56
C ARG A 17 -14.68 20.80 -8.47
N ASN A 18 -14.97 20.17 -9.61
CA ASN A 18 -15.79 18.97 -9.66
C ASN A 18 -14.88 17.73 -9.59
N ILE A 19 -15.06 16.92 -8.56
CA ILE A 19 -14.27 15.71 -8.30
C ILE A 19 -14.34 14.70 -9.44
N PHE A 20 -15.50 14.55 -10.09
CA PHE A 20 -15.67 13.62 -11.21
C PHE A 20 -14.91 14.10 -12.45
N VAL A 21 -14.90 15.41 -12.71
CA VAL A 21 -14.12 15.98 -13.83
C VAL A 21 -12.63 15.76 -13.61
N ILE A 22 -12.15 15.93 -12.38
CA ILE A 22 -10.75 15.66 -12.03
C ILE A 22 -10.42 14.17 -12.23
N LYS A 23 -11.25 13.24 -11.70
CA LYS A 23 -11.06 11.80 -11.87
C LYS A 23 -10.99 11.39 -13.35
N ILE A 24 -11.96 11.85 -14.15
CA ILE A 24 -12.00 11.59 -15.60
C ILE A 24 -10.76 12.15 -16.29
N SER A 25 -10.31 13.34 -15.89
CA SER A 25 -9.11 13.97 -16.46
C SER A 25 -7.85 13.14 -16.19
N ILE A 26 -7.67 12.58 -14.99
CA ILE A 26 -6.55 11.70 -14.67
C ILE A 26 -6.62 10.44 -15.55
N ILE A 27 -7.80 9.82 -15.67
CA ILE A 27 -7.99 8.59 -16.45
C ILE A 27 -7.65 8.82 -17.93
N ILE A 28 -8.15 9.92 -18.51
CA ILE A 28 -7.89 10.24 -19.92
C ILE A 28 -6.41 10.54 -20.15
N LEU A 29 -5.79 11.36 -19.28
CA LEU A 29 -4.37 11.67 -19.38
C LEU A 29 -3.51 10.41 -19.26
N ASN A 30 -3.92 9.46 -18.40
CA ASN A 30 -3.25 8.17 -18.27
C ASN A 30 -3.34 7.33 -19.57
N SER A 31 -4.47 7.39 -20.27
CA SER A 31 -4.68 6.62 -21.51
C SER A 31 -3.94 7.19 -22.74
N LEU A 32 -3.44 8.42 -22.65
CA LEU A 32 -2.76 9.06 -23.78
C LEU A 32 -1.33 8.56 -24.01
N ASN A 33 -0.81 7.63 -23.20
CA ASN A 33 0.57 7.12 -23.28
C ASN A 33 1.61 8.23 -23.46
N LEU A 34 1.48 9.26 -22.62
CA LEU A 34 2.34 10.45 -22.71
C LEU A 34 3.79 10.09 -22.39
N GLU A 35 4.72 10.72 -23.09
CA GLU A 35 6.09 10.76 -22.62
C GLU A 35 6.15 11.36 -21.20
N TYR A 36 7.18 10.99 -20.44
CA TYR A 36 7.37 11.49 -19.09
C TYR A 36 7.25 13.02 -19.02
N ASN A 37 6.24 13.49 -18.30
CA ASN A 37 5.99 14.90 -18.07
C ASN A 37 6.02 15.19 -16.57
N ILE A 38 7.13 15.78 -16.11
CA ILE A 38 7.37 16.04 -14.69
C ILE A 38 6.32 16.96 -14.07
N GLU A 39 5.87 17.98 -14.80
CA GLU A 39 4.85 18.91 -14.29
C GLU A 39 3.51 18.19 -14.06
N LEU A 40 3.12 17.33 -14.99
CA LEU A 40 1.89 16.53 -14.84
C LEU A 40 2.01 15.55 -13.68
N LEU A 41 3.16 14.89 -13.53
CA LEU A 41 3.42 13.99 -12.40
C LEU A 41 3.27 14.72 -11.07
N GLU A 42 3.87 15.90 -10.91
CA GLU A 42 3.77 16.67 -9.67
C GLU A 42 2.33 17.12 -9.38
N ILE A 43 1.57 17.54 -10.39
CA ILE A 43 0.15 17.87 -10.22
C ILE A 43 -0.62 16.64 -9.72
N ILE A 44 -0.42 15.49 -10.35
CA ILE A 44 -1.12 14.24 -9.98
C ILE A 44 -0.67 13.77 -8.59
N LYS A 45 0.59 13.88 -8.22
CA LYS A 45 1.08 13.55 -6.86
C LYS A 45 0.42 14.44 -5.80
N ILE A 46 0.26 15.74 -6.06
CA ILE A 46 -0.44 16.64 -5.16
C ILE A 46 -1.92 16.23 -5.00
N LEU A 47 -2.60 15.95 -6.09
CA LEU A 47 -3.99 15.47 -6.04
C LEU A 47 -4.10 14.13 -5.30
N ALA A 48 -3.15 13.23 -5.51
CA ALA A 48 -3.10 11.90 -4.89
C ALA A 48 -2.89 11.94 -3.37
N LEU A 49 -2.54 13.08 -2.77
CA LEU A 49 -2.56 13.25 -1.31
C LEU A 49 -3.99 13.17 -0.74
N CYS A 50 -5.00 13.41 -1.54
CA CYS A 50 -6.39 13.19 -1.18
C CYS A 50 -6.78 11.75 -1.51
N SER A 51 -7.35 11.01 -0.54
CA SER A 51 -7.72 9.59 -0.67
C SER A 51 -8.60 9.29 -1.88
N GLU A 52 -9.42 10.26 -2.29
CA GLU A 52 -10.31 10.16 -3.47
C GLU A 52 -9.55 10.02 -4.80
N PHE A 53 -8.31 10.48 -4.87
CA PHE A 53 -7.49 10.47 -6.08
C PHE A 53 -6.27 9.57 -5.98
N THR A 54 -5.93 9.08 -4.77
CA THR A 54 -4.69 8.31 -4.55
C THR A 54 -4.57 7.11 -5.47
N LEU A 55 -5.63 6.29 -5.58
CA LEU A 55 -5.62 5.12 -6.47
C LEU A 55 -5.34 5.51 -7.92
N LEU A 56 -6.00 6.55 -8.42
CA LEU A 56 -5.79 7.03 -9.80
C LEU A 56 -4.37 7.58 -9.99
N GLY A 57 -3.84 8.27 -8.98
CA GLY A 57 -2.45 8.75 -8.98
C GLY A 57 -1.45 7.60 -9.01
N VAL A 58 -1.65 6.56 -8.22
CA VAL A 58 -0.81 5.35 -8.23
C VAL A 58 -0.86 4.67 -9.59
N LEU A 59 -2.05 4.50 -10.17
CA LEU A 59 -2.22 3.91 -11.50
C LEU A 59 -1.52 4.75 -12.57
N PHE A 60 -1.59 6.08 -12.49
CA PHE A 60 -0.86 6.97 -13.38
C PHE A 60 0.66 6.79 -13.23
N ILE A 61 1.20 6.81 -12.00
CA ILE A 61 2.64 6.60 -11.75
C ILE A 61 3.12 5.29 -12.37
N LYS A 62 2.31 4.22 -12.31
CA LYS A 62 2.64 2.91 -12.88
C LYS A 62 2.77 2.88 -14.41
N THR A 63 2.21 3.84 -15.11
CA THR A 63 2.33 3.92 -16.59
C THR A 63 3.56 4.69 -17.05
N LEU A 64 4.20 5.41 -16.15
CA LEU A 64 5.36 6.25 -16.48
C LEU A 64 6.59 5.38 -16.78
N LYS A 65 7.39 5.86 -17.74
CA LYS A 65 8.67 5.27 -18.09
C LYS A 65 9.81 6.16 -17.54
N ASN A 66 10.99 5.57 -17.37
CA ASN A 66 12.20 6.29 -16.96
C ASN A 66 12.15 6.94 -15.56
N ILE A 67 11.34 6.37 -14.66
CA ILE A 67 11.31 6.74 -13.24
C ILE A 67 11.36 5.48 -12.37
N ASP A 68 11.78 5.65 -11.13
CA ASP A 68 11.64 4.60 -10.12
C ASP A 68 10.19 4.62 -9.58
N ILE A 69 9.34 3.84 -10.25
CA ILE A 69 7.91 3.72 -9.93
C ILE A 69 7.72 3.33 -8.45
N ASN A 70 8.52 2.37 -7.98
CA ASN A 70 8.38 1.86 -6.62
C ASN A 70 8.72 2.93 -5.58
N LYS A 71 9.77 3.71 -5.82
CA LYS A 71 10.15 4.84 -4.98
C LYS A 71 9.06 5.91 -4.95
N GLU A 72 8.48 6.27 -6.10
CA GLU A 72 7.40 7.27 -6.16
C GLU A 72 6.16 6.84 -5.39
N ILE A 73 5.77 5.55 -5.52
CA ILE A 73 4.64 4.99 -4.76
C ILE A 73 4.96 4.94 -3.26
N TYR A 74 6.19 4.59 -2.87
CA TYR A 74 6.61 4.55 -1.47
C TYR A 74 6.59 5.94 -0.83
N GLU A 75 7.11 6.96 -1.53
CA GLU A 75 7.07 8.34 -1.05
C GLU A 75 5.64 8.90 -0.94
N LEU A 76 4.75 8.49 -1.84
CA LEU A 76 3.33 8.84 -1.73
C LEU A 76 2.68 8.12 -0.54
N ALA A 77 2.95 6.83 -0.36
CA ALA A 77 2.41 6.01 0.72
C ALA A 77 2.70 6.59 2.11
N LYS A 78 3.88 7.19 2.30
CA LYS A 78 4.25 7.86 3.57
C LYS A 78 3.45 9.12 3.88
N LYS A 79 2.78 9.71 2.88
CA LYS A 79 2.09 11.00 2.99
C LYS A 79 0.57 10.88 3.02
N VAL A 80 0.03 9.72 2.68
CA VAL A 80 -1.41 9.48 2.61
C VAL A 80 -1.88 8.61 3.76
N TYR A 81 -3.18 8.60 4.01
CA TYR A 81 -3.80 7.88 5.12
C TYR A 81 -4.90 6.95 4.62
N THR A 82 -5.36 6.05 5.47
CA THR A 82 -6.53 5.17 5.27
C THR A 82 -6.56 4.50 3.88
N TRP A 83 -7.62 4.70 3.12
CA TRP A 83 -7.81 4.11 1.79
C TRP A 83 -6.70 4.47 0.79
N GLY A 84 -6.17 5.71 0.89
CA GLY A 84 -5.05 6.14 0.06
C GLY A 84 -3.79 5.34 0.35
N LYS A 85 -3.45 5.15 1.62
CA LYS A 85 -2.29 4.34 2.03
C LYS A 85 -2.46 2.88 1.60
N MET A 86 -3.65 2.32 1.78
CA MET A 86 -3.97 0.97 1.33
C MET A 86 -3.74 0.81 -0.19
N ALA A 87 -4.23 1.76 -0.99
CA ALA A 87 -4.01 1.75 -2.44
C ALA A 87 -2.51 1.78 -2.79
N CYS A 88 -1.73 2.62 -2.13
CA CYS A 88 -0.28 2.66 -2.33
C CYS A 88 0.37 1.32 -1.96
N ILE A 89 0.10 0.78 -0.76
CA ILE A 89 0.71 -0.47 -0.29
C ILE A 89 0.32 -1.64 -1.20
N PHE A 90 -0.90 -1.67 -1.70
CA PHE A 90 -1.33 -2.72 -2.64
C PHE A 90 -0.44 -2.79 -3.88
N TYR A 91 -0.06 -1.65 -4.43
CA TYR A 91 0.79 -1.55 -5.64
C TYR A 91 2.29 -1.45 -5.37
N LEU A 92 2.71 -1.16 -4.14
CA LEU A 92 4.10 -1.06 -3.73
C LEU A 92 4.77 -2.44 -3.74
N GLU A 93 5.95 -2.55 -4.33
CA GLU A 93 6.76 -3.76 -4.24
C GLU A 93 7.62 -3.74 -2.96
N ALA A 94 7.46 -4.74 -2.10
CA ALA A 94 8.25 -4.89 -0.88
C ALA A 94 9.61 -5.53 -1.16
N ASN A 95 10.42 -4.88 -2.00
CA ASN A 95 11.68 -5.39 -2.52
C ASN A 95 12.89 -5.13 -1.59
N SER A 96 12.72 -4.34 -0.53
CA SER A 96 13.77 -4.07 0.46
C SER A 96 13.28 -4.34 1.89
N ASN A 97 14.24 -4.58 2.81
CA ASN A 97 13.92 -4.72 4.23
C ASN A 97 13.35 -3.42 4.82
N GLU A 98 13.80 -2.27 4.34
CA GLU A 98 13.28 -0.97 4.77
C GLU A 98 11.78 -0.85 4.49
N ILE A 99 11.35 -1.16 3.27
CA ILE A 99 9.93 -1.12 2.88
C ILE A 99 9.12 -2.16 3.67
N LYS A 100 9.65 -3.38 3.85
CA LYS A 100 8.99 -4.42 4.65
C LYS A 100 8.83 -4.02 6.11
N ASP A 101 9.84 -3.40 6.70
CA ASP A 101 9.80 -2.91 8.09
C ASP A 101 8.83 -1.74 8.23
N TRP A 102 8.81 -0.84 7.26
CA TRP A 102 7.87 0.26 7.21
C TRP A 102 6.43 -0.28 7.12
N ILE A 103 6.12 -1.20 6.20
CA ILE A 103 4.78 -1.81 6.08
C ILE A 103 4.36 -2.47 7.39
N LEU A 104 5.25 -3.22 8.05
CA LEU A 104 4.96 -3.82 9.35
C LEU A 104 4.66 -2.77 10.42
N ASN A 105 5.36 -1.64 10.40
CA ASN A 105 5.12 -0.53 11.33
C ASN A 105 3.75 0.11 11.09
N GLU A 106 3.42 0.41 9.84
CA GLU A 106 2.14 1.00 9.47
C GLU A 106 0.94 0.08 9.77
N SER A 107 1.14 -1.23 9.82
CA SER A 107 0.07 -2.19 10.07
C SER A 107 -0.64 -2.01 11.41
N THR A 108 -0.04 -1.29 12.35
CA THR A 108 -0.60 -1.06 13.69
C THR A 108 -1.08 0.37 13.93
N GLU A 109 -0.87 1.28 12.99
CA GLU A 109 -1.13 2.72 13.21
C GLU A 109 -2.52 3.20 12.79
N GLU A 110 -3.24 2.44 11.95
CA GLU A 110 -4.54 2.87 11.42
C GLU A 110 -5.68 1.94 11.84
N ASN A 111 -6.52 2.38 12.76
CA ASN A 111 -7.56 1.59 13.42
C ASN A 111 -8.75 1.11 12.55
N ILE A 112 -8.90 1.58 11.31
CA ILE A 112 -10.18 1.41 10.57
C ILE A 112 -10.13 0.32 9.48
N LEU A 113 -8.94 -0.08 9.01
CA LEU A 113 -8.81 -0.91 7.82
C LEU A 113 -8.12 -2.26 8.03
N TYR A 114 -7.74 -2.59 9.25
CA TYR A 114 -6.96 -3.80 9.55
C TYR A 114 -7.52 -5.07 8.91
N ASN A 115 -8.81 -5.25 9.04
CA ASN A 115 -9.46 -6.46 8.54
C ASN A 115 -9.39 -6.59 7.02
N PHE A 116 -9.43 -5.47 6.28
CA PHE A 116 -9.39 -5.52 4.81
C PHE A 116 -7.98 -5.66 4.23
N VAL A 117 -6.97 -5.25 4.99
CA VAL A 117 -5.58 -5.17 4.50
C VAL A 117 -4.65 -6.18 5.15
N ALA A 118 -5.10 -6.92 6.17
CA ALA A 118 -4.27 -7.83 6.94
C ALA A 118 -3.50 -8.83 6.06
N ILE A 119 -4.13 -9.39 5.03
CA ILE A 119 -3.47 -10.30 4.08
C ILE A 119 -2.35 -9.55 3.33
N THR A 120 -2.66 -8.40 2.74
CA THR A 120 -1.69 -7.61 1.96
C THR A 120 -0.51 -7.17 2.82
N TYR A 121 -0.77 -6.68 4.05
CA TYR A 121 0.29 -6.30 4.98
C TYR A 121 1.13 -7.50 5.42
N SER A 122 0.49 -8.64 5.70
CA SER A 122 1.16 -9.87 6.12
C SER A 122 2.11 -10.39 5.04
N ASP A 123 1.67 -10.44 3.80
CA ASP A 123 2.46 -10.89 2.67
C ASP A 123 3.61 -9.90 2.39
N LYS A 124 3.31 -8.62 2.30
CA LYS A 124 4.31 -7.60 1.95
C LYS A 124 5.30 -7.32 3.09
N ALA A 125 4.90 -7.41 4.35
CA ALA A 125 5.82 -7.37 5.49
C ALA A 125 6.59 -8.69 5.66
N ASP A 126 6.27 -9.75 4.91
CA ASP A 126 6.94 -11.05 4.94
C ASP A 126 6.91 -11.68 6.35
N ILE A 127 5.73 -11.66 7.02
CA ILE A 127 5.61 -12.16 8.40
C ILE A 127 5.96 -13.65 8.51
N ARG A 128 5.69 -14.44 7.47
CA ARG A 128 6.08 -15.85 7.39
C ARG A 128 7.59 -16.05 7.59
N LYS A 129 8.41 -15.28 6.87
CA LYS A 129 9.86 -15.34 6.98
C LYS A 129 10.36 -14.76 8.31
N ARG A 130 9.70 -13.70 8.79
CA ARG A 130 10.03 -13.10 10.08
C ARG A 130 9.85 -14.08 11.23
N LEU A 131 8.75 -14.82 11.28
CA LEU A 131 8.48 -15.83 12.30
C LEU A 131 9.50 -16.98 12.35
N LYS A 132 10.28 -17.18 11.29
CA LYS A 132 11.41 -18.16 11.29
C LYS A 132 12.68 -17.64 11.95
N LYS A 133 12.78 -16.34 12.28
CA LYS A 133 13.95 -15.78 12.97
C LYS A 133 14.05 -16.32 14.39
N ILE A 134 15.29 -16.45 14.87
CA ILE A 134 15.57 -16.95 16.21
C ILE A 134 15.20 -15.93 17.29
N SER A 135 15.33 -14.63 17.00
CA SER A 135 15.04 -13.55 17.93
C SER A 135 14.21 -12.45 17.30
N PHE A 136 13.36 -11.82 18.10
CA PHE A 136 12.53 -10.67 17.72
C PHE A 136 12.84 -9.47 18.60
N LYS A 137 12.74 -8.28 18.03
CA LYS A 137 12.55 -7.08 18.84
C LYS A 137 11.13 -7.13 19.45
N LYS A 138 10.99 -6.69 20.71
CA LYS A 138 9.69 -6.72 21.41
C LYS A 138 8.55 -6.13 20.56
N ASN A 139 8.78 -4.98 19.94
CA ASN A 139 7.80 -4.31 19.09
C ASN A 139 7.49 -5.08 17.79
N GLU A 140 8.46 -5.79 17.22
CA GLU A 140 8.25 -6.57 15.99
C GLU A 140 7.27 -7.71 16.24
N PHE A 141 7.45 -8.46 17.35
CA PHE A 141 6.55 -9.56 17.69
C PHE A 141 5.12 -9.08 17.98
N SER A 142 4.95 -7.97 18.70
CA SER A 142 3.64 -7.38 18.98
C SER A 142 2.90 -7.00 17.69
N LYS A 143 3.60 -6.42 16.69
CA LYS A 143 3.01 -6.06 15.40
C LYS A 143 2.61 -7.27 14.57
N ILE A 144 3.46 -8.30 14.56
CA ILE A 144 3.11 -9.58 13.92
C ILE A 144 1.89 -10.23 14.60
N SER A 145 1.84 -10.20 15.93
CA SER A 145 0.71 -10.72 16.70
C SER A 145 -0.59 -9.99 16.35
N PHE A 146 -0.52 -8.68 16.19
CA PHE A 146 -1.66 -7.88 15.77
C PHE A 146 -2.16 -8.25 14.36
N LEU A 147 -1.24 -8.45 13.39
CA LEU A 147 -1.62 -8.91 12.04
C LEU A 147 -2.26 -10.30 12.06
N ILE A 148 -1.70 -11.24 12.84
CA ILE A 148 -2.29 -12.59 12.98
C ILE A 148 -3.66 -12.51 13.65
N TYR A 149 -3.83 -11.70 14.69
CA TYR A 149 -5.12 -11.43 15.28
C TYR A 149 -6.11 -10.91 14.25
N SER A 150 -5.72 -9.91 13.46
CA SER A 150 -6.58 -9.35 12.40
C SER A 150 -6.97 -10.39 11.35
N LEU A 151 -6.04 -11.29 10.95
CA LEU A 151 -6.30 -12.38 10.02
C LEU A 151 -7.28 -13.41 10.58
N LEU A 152 -7.26 -13.68 11.89
CA LEU A 152 -8.15 -14.63 12.55
C LEU A 152 -9.59 -14.10 12.71
N PHE A 153 -9.75 -12.77 12.82
CA PHE A 153 -11.07 -12.13 12.98
C PHE A 153 -11.75 -11.77 11.66
N LEU A 154 -11.09 -11.99 10.53
CA LEU A 154 -11.72 -11.84 9.23
C LEU A 154 -12.70 -13.00 8.98
N ASP A 155 -13.81 -12.68 8.31
CA ASP A 155 -14.72 -13.70 7.79
C ASP A 155 -13.94 -14.77 7.04
N ALA A 156 -14.40 -16.02 7.15
CA ALA A 156 -13.74 -17.19 6.59
C ALA A 156 -13.34 -17.06 5.11
N GLU A 157 -13.99 -16.16 4.39
CA GLU A 157 -13.71 -15.87 2.97
C GLU A 157 -12.56 -14.85 2.71
N LYS A 158 -11.98 -14.21 3.73
CA LYS A 158 -10.98 -13.12 3.55
C LYS A 158 -9.86 -13.11 4.57
N GLY A 159 -9.85 -14.08 5.49
CA GLY A 159 -8.89 -14.12 6.59
C GLY A 159 -7.78 -15.13 6.39
N ILE A 160 -7.30 -15.67 7.51
CA ILE A 160 -6.19 -16.63 7.56
C ILE A 160 -6.46 -17.88 6.71
N MET A 161 -7.72 -18.25 6.52
CA MET A 161 -8.10 -19.42 5.72
C MET A 161 -7.73 -19.32 4.24
N PHE A 162 -7.53 -18.09 3.73
CA PHE A 162 -7.08 -17.82 2.36
C PHE A 162 -5.57 -17.95 2.16
N LEU A 163 -4.80 -18.08 3.23
CA LEU A 163 -3.37 -18.25 3.12
C LEU A 163 -3.03 -19.71 2.89
N ASP A 164 -2.38 -20.03 1.79
CA ASP A 164 -1.91 -21.40 1.49
C ASP A 164 -0.94 -21.92 2.55
N TYR A 165 -0.25 -21.02 3.25
CA TYR A 165 0.73 -21.30 4.30
C TYR A 165 0.19 -21.11 5.73
N LYS A 166 -1.12 -21.09 5.93
CA LYS A 166 -1.78 -20.82 7.23
C LYS A 166 -1.31 -21.71 8.37
N GLU A 167 -1.18 -23.01 8.12
CA GLU A 167 -0.74 -23.97 9.16
C GLU A 167 0.69 -23.69 9.61
N GLU A 168 1.60 -23.54 8.65
CA GLU A 168 3.00 -23.17 8.93
C GLU A 168 3.08 -21.84 9.68
N LEU A 169 2.28 -20.85 9.27
CA LEU A 169 2.23 -19.54 9.91
C LEU A 169 1.81 -19.65 11.38
N LEU A 170 0.73 -20.37 11.65
CA LEU A 170 0.20 -20.54 13.01
C LEU A 170 1.14 -21.35 13.90
N ILE A 171 1.72 -22.43 13.39
CA ILE A 171 2.69 -23.23 14.14
C ILE A 171 3.89 -22.36 14.54
N ASN A 172 4.49 -21.67 13.57
CA ASN A 172 5.63 -20.79 13.84
C ASN A 172 5.28 -19.67 14.82
N TYR A 173 4.08 -19.09 14.70
CA TYR A 173 3.62 -18.07 15.62
C TYR A 173 3.49 -18.59 17.05
N LEU A 174 2.85 -19.76 17.25
CA LEU A 174 2.67 -20.34 18.57
C LEU A 174 3.99 -20.71 19.23
N GLU A 175 4.95 -21.23 18.45
CA GLU A 175 6.29 -21.53 18.96
C GLU A 175 6.99 -20.25 19.45
N ARG A 176 6.89 -19.17 18.68
CA ARG A 176 7.49 -17.87 19.05
C ARG A 176 6.78 -17.22 20.23
N ALA A 177 5.45 -17.32 20.29
CA ALA A 177 4.68 -16.86 21.45
C ALA A 177 5.09 -17.54 22.75
N LYS A 178 5.32 -18.86 22.73
CA LYS A 178 5.83 -19.61 23.88
C LYS A 178 7.20 -19.10 24.36
N ILE A 179 8.11 -18.81 23.42
CA ILE A 179 9.45 -18.28 23.75
C ILE A 179 9.31 -16.87 24.31
N TRP A 180 8.51 -16.03 23.67
CA TRP A 180 8.31 -14.63 24.09
C TRP A 180 7.72 -14.52 25.49
N LEU A 181 6.72 -15.35 25.82
CA LEU A 181 6.10 -15.41 27.16
C LEU A 181 7.05 -15.89 28.27
N LYS A 182 8.10 -16.64 27.92
CA LYS A 182 9.11 -17.07 28.90
C LYS A 182 10.16 -15.99 29.17
N GLN A 183 10.30 -15.01 28.31
CA GLN A 183 11.33 -13.96 28.39
C GLN A 183 10.80 -12.63 28.94
N ASN A 184 9.49 -12.47 29.04
CA ASN A 184 8.80 -11.28 29.55
C ASN A 184 7.77 -11.62 30.62
#